data_3d3974312f467e9e1967eafe48949321
#
_entry.id   3d3974312f467e9e1967eafe48949321
#
_cell.length_a   1.000
_cell.length_b   1.000
_cell.length_c   1.000
_cell.angle_alpha   90.00
_cell.angle_beta   90.00
_cell.angle_gamma   90.00
#
_symmetry.space_group_name_H-M   'P 1'
#
loop_
_entity.id
_entity.type
_entity.pdbx_description
1 polymer ?
#
loop_
_entity_poly.entity_id
_entity_poly.type
_entity_poly.pdbx_seq_one_letter_code
_entity_poly.pdbx_strand_id
1 'polypeptide(L)'
;MPRNRNKTYEEQRISRIRMYGISVEDYEQMLEDQNGGCYICGKKPEGKRALDIDHDHTTGKVRGLLCSNHNRALGLLGDDISLMLRSVEYLVKSRD
;
A
#
# COMPACT_ATOMS: atom_id res chain seq x y z
N MET A 1 -24.69 0.74 13.64
CA MET A 1 -25.05 0.26 12.29
C MET A 1 -24.72 -1.20 12.15
N PRO A 2 -25.67 -2.00 11.77
CA PRO A 2 -25.36 -3.40 11.49
C PRO A 2 -24.43 -3.49 10.30
N ARG A 3 -23.53 -4.45 10.36
CA ARG A 3 -22.66 -4.75 9.22
C ARG A 3 -23.53 -5.18 8.04
N ASN A 4 -23.14 -4.76 6.86
CA ASN A 4 -23.77 -5.24 5.65
C ASN A 4 -23.28 -6.66 5.36
N ARG A 5 -23.94 -7.64 5.99
CA ARG A 5 -23.55 -9.05 5.90
C ARG A 5 -23.80 -9.64 4.51
N ASN A 6 -24.54 -8.93 3.66
CA ASN A 6 -24.89 -9.42 2.33
C ASN A 6 -23.88 -9.03 1.27
N LYS A 7 -22.87 -8.19 1.60
CA LYS A 7 -21.84 -7.84 0.65
C LYS A 7 -20.89 -9.00 0.42
N THR A 8 -20.67 -9.31 -0.86
CA THR A 8 -19.67 -10.29 -1.28
C THR A 8 -18.26 -9.74 -1.00
N TYR A 9 -17.28 -10.62 -1.06
CA TYR A 9 -15.88 -10.23 -0.95
C TYR A 9 -15.51 -9.17 -2.00
N GLU A 10 -15.96 -9.39 -3.24
CA GLU A 10 -15.69 -8.47 -4.35
C GLU A 10 -16.32 -7.10 -4.13
N GLU A 11 -17.56 -7.07 -3.63
CA GLU A 11 -18.24 -5.81 -3.35
C GLU A 11 -17.53 -5.03 -2.22
N GLN A 12 -17.06 -5.75 -1.21
CA GLN A 12 -16.29 -5.14 -0.11
C GLN A 12 -14.98 -4.56 -0.62
N ARG A 13 -14.32 -5.27 -1.51
CA ARG A 13 -13.09 -4.84 -2.16
C ARG A 13 -13.31 -3.56 -2.95
N ILE A 14 -14.35 -3.51 -3.76
CA ILE A 14 -14.70 -2.34 -4.56
C ILE A 14 -15.02 -1.14 -3.67
N SER A 15 -15.79 -1.36 -2.61
CA SER A 15 -16.12 -0.31 -1.66
C SER A 15 -14.87 0.29 -1.03
N ARG A 16 -13.91 -0.56 -0.64
CA ARG A 16 -12.66 -0.12 -0.02
C ARG A 16 -11.84 0.71 -1.00
N ILE A 17 -11.72 0.29 -2.25
CA ILE A 17 -11.00 1.01 -3.29
C ILE A 17 -11.60 2.42 -3.45
N ARG A 18 -12.92 2.49 -3.53
CA ARG A 18 -13.63 3.76 -3.72
C ARG A 18 -13.47 4.72 -2.54
N MET A 19 -13.30 4.18 -1.34
CA MET A 19 -13.06 5.01 -0.15
C MET A 19 -11.80 5.86 -0.28
N TYR A 20 -10.84 5.43 -1.07
CA TYR A 20 -9.60 6.19 -1.30
C TYR A 20 -9.71 7.17 -2.46
N GLY A 21 -10.90 7.30 -3.05
CA GLY A 21 -11.14 8.27 -4.11
C GLY A 21 -10.62 7.88 -5.48
N ILE A 22 -10.36 6.59 -5.70
CA ILE A 22 -9.93 6.08 -7.00
C ILE A 22 -10.96 5.07 -7.53
N SER A 23 -10.93 4.86 -8.84
CA SER A 23 -11.80 3.87 -9.48
C SER A 23 -11.17 2.47 -9.39
N VAL A 24 -11.99 1.46 -9.64
CA VAL A 24 -11.49 0.08 -9.76
C VAL A 24 -10.47 -0.01 -10.89
N GLU A 25 -10.73 0.70 -11.99
CA GLU A 25 -9.83 0.75 -13.14
C GLU A 25 -8.48 1.35 -12.77
N ASP A 26 -8.46 2.41 -11.98
CA ASP A 26 -7.22 3.01 -11.47
C ASP A 26 -6.44 2.01 -10.62
N TYR A 27 -7.13 1.30 -9.75
CA TYR A 27 -6.53 0.28 -8.90
C TYR A 27 -5.90 -0.84 -9.75
N GLU A 28 -6.66 -1.34 -10.73
CA GLU A 28 -6.18 -2.41 -11.61
C GLU A 28 -4.95 -1.96 -12.41
N GLN A 29 -4.95 -0.70 -12.85
CA GLN A 29 -3.81 -0.15 -13.60
C GLN A 29 -2.57 -0.06 -12.71
N MET A 30 -2.71 0.39 -11.47
CA MET A 30 -1.58 0.42 -10.52
C MET A 30 -1.04 -0.98 -10.26
N LEU A 31 -1.94 -1.95 -10.09
CA LEU A 31 -1.53 -3.33 -9.85
C LEU A 31 -0.75 -3.87 -11.04
N GLU A 32 -1.22 -3.61 -12.25
CA GLU A 32 -0.53 -4.02 -13.47
C GLU A 32 0.83 -3.33 -13.60
N ASP A 33 0.89 -2.02 -13.34
CA ASP A 33 2.14 -1.24 -13.39
C ASP A 33 3.17 -1.78 -12.39
N GLN A 34 2.70 -2.37 -11.30
CA GLN A 34 3.56 -2.96 -10.27
C GLN A 34 3.79 -4.46 -10.48
N ASN A 35 3.36 -5.01 -11.59
CA ASN A 35 3.46 -6.44 -11.92
C ASN A 35 2.79 -7.33 -10.86
N GLY A 36 1.70 -6.85 -10.27
CA GLY A 36 0.91 -7.58 -9.29
C GLY A 36 1.50 -7.61 -7.89
N GLY A 37 2.60 -6.92 -7.65
CA GLY A 37 3.32 -6.97 -6.38
C GLY A 37 3.49 -5.61 -5.69
N CYS A 38 3.97 -5.67 -4.47
CA CYS A 38 4.29 -4.48 -3.68
C CYS A 38 5.28 -3.59 -4.43
N TYR A 39 5.03 -2.28 -4.45
CA TYR A 39 5.93 -1.34 -5.12
C TYR A 39 7.35 -1.40 -4.58
N ILE A 40 7.53 -1.65 -3.29
CA ILE A 40 8.85 -1.65 -2.65
C ILE A 40 9.57 -2.98 -2.79
N CYS A 41 8.93 -4.09 -2.41
CA CYS A 41 9.60 -5.38 -2.36
C CYS A 41 9.26 -6.32 -3.53
N GLY A 42 8.24 -5.98 -4.31
CA GLY A 42 7.83 -6.78 -5.45
C GLY A 42 7.03 -8.03 -5.10
N LYS A 43 6.88 -8.36 -3.84
CA LYS A 43 6.15 -9.57 -3.46
C LYS A 43 4.67 -9.44 -3.74
N LYS A 44 4.10 -10.50 -4.30
CA LYS A 44 2.66 -10.59 -4.53
C LYS A 44 1.96 -10.97 -3.24
N PRO A 45 0.71 -10.48 -3.03
CA PRO A 45 -0.04 -10.88 -1.84
C PRO A 45 -0.33 -12.37 -1.87
N GLU A 46 -0.37 -13.00 -0.68
CA GLU A 46 -0.67 -14.42 -0.55
C GLU A 46 -2.15 -14.63 -0.27
N GLY A 47 -2.69 -15.71 -0.80
CA GLY A 47 -4.08 -16.08 -0.58
C GLY A 47 -5.05 -15.04 -1.10
N LYS A 48 -6.04 -14.71 -0.28
CA LYS A 48 -7.08 -13.73 -0.62
C LYS A 48 -6.74 -12.30 -0.20
N ARG A 49 -5.59 -12.12 0.42
CA ARG A 49 -5.19 -10.81 0.91
C ARG A 49 -4.76 -9.93 -0.26
N ALA A 50 -5.25 -8.69 -0.29
CA ALA A 50 -4.85 -7.71 -1.28
C ALA A 50 -3.72 -6.84 -0.74
N LEU A 51 -2.98 -6.18 -1.64
CA LEU A 51 -2.03 -5.16 -1.25
C LEU A 51 -2.76 -3.96 -0.62
N ASP A 52 -2.10 -3.29 0.32
CA ASP A 52 -2.66 -2.10 0.94
C ASP A 52 -2.60 -0.93 -0.04
N ILE A 53 -3.64 -0.11 -0.03
CA ILE A 53 -3.67 1.13 -0.81
C ILE A 53 -2.96 2.19 0.04
N ASP A 54 -1.80 2.63 -0.42
CA ASP A 54 -1.02 3.64 0.28
C ASP A 54 -1.38 5.04 -0.21
N HIS A 55 -1.46 5.99 0.71
CA HIS A 55 -1.80 7.36 0.39
C HIS A 55 -0.92 8.34 1.16
N ASP A 56 -0.74 9.51 0.58
CA ASP A 56 -0.01 10.61 1.22
C ASP A 56 -0.87 11.17 2.35
N HIS A 57 -0.34 11.17 3.57
CA HIS A 57 -1.10 11.62 4.74
C HIS A 57 -1.38 13.12 4.74
N THR A 58 -0.61 13.90 4.00
CA THR A 58 -0.79 15.34 3.90
C THR A 58 -1.84 15.71 2.87
N THR A 59 -1.77 15.10 1.69
CA THR A 59 -2.67 15.44 0.58
C THR A 59 -3.85 14.49 0.44
N GLY A 60 -3.75 13.29 1.03
CA GLY A 60 -4.74 12.24 0.86
C GLY A 60 -4.65 11.51 -0.48
N LYS A 61 -3.70 11.88 -1.32
CA LYS A 61 -3.57 11.29 -2.65
C LYS A 61 -3.00 9.89 -2.59
N VAL A 62 -3.59 8.97 -3.34
CA VAL A 62 -3.10 7.59 -3.44
C VAL A 62 -1.75 7.59 -4.16
N ARG A 63 -0.76 6.94 -3.55
CA ARG A 63 0.59 6.86 -4.11
C ARG A 63 0.84 5.55 -4.85
N GLY A 64 0.28 4.46 -4.35
CA GLY A 64 0.50 3.15 -4.94
C GLY A 64 0.02 2.05 -4.02
N LEU A 65 0.45 0.82 -4.31
CA LEU A 65 0.05 -0.36 -3.57
C LEU A 65 1.26 -0.99 -2.88
N LEU A 66 1.12 -1.32 -1.61
CA LEU A 66 2.20 -1.87 -0.80
C LEU A 66 1.73 -3.10 -0.03
N CYS A 67 2.64 -4.02 0.25
CA CYS A 67 2.36 -5.06 1.23
C CYS A 67 2.24 -4.41 2.61
N SER A 68 1.54 -5.08 3.53
CA SER A 68 1.30 -4.53 4.86
C SER A 68 2.58 -4.21 5.62
N ASN A 69 3.62 -5.02 5.45
CA ASN A 69 4.90 -4.79 6.13
C ASN A 69 5.55 -3.48 5.71
N HIS A 70 5.62 -3.22 4.41
CA HIS A 70 6.27 -2.00 3.92
C HIS A 70 5.40 -0.77 4.09
N ASN A 71 4.08 -0.94 4.03
CA ASN A 71 3.16 0.14 4.37
C ASN A 71 3.37 0.59 5.82
N ARG A 72 3.48 -0.37 6.75
CA ARG A 72 3.77 -0.07 8.16
C ARG A 72 5.16 0.53 8.35
N ALA A 73 6.15 0.02 7.62
CA ALA A 73 7.52 0.53 7.74
C ALA A 73 7.60 2.02 7.40
N LEU A 74 6.94 2.44 6.32
CA LEU A 74 6.89 3.85 5.96
C LEU A 74 6.19 4.68 7.04
N GLY A 75 5.11 4.16 7.59
CA GLY A 75 4.38 4.82 8.68
C GLY A 75 5.23 4.96 9.93
N LEU A 76 6.00 3.94 10.29
CA LEU A 76 6.89 3.98 11.45
C LEU A 76 8.01 4.99 11.26
N LEU A 77 8.45 5.22 10.04
CA LEU A 77 9.43 6.25 9.71
C LEU A 77 8.77 7.62 9.50
N GLY A 78 7.45 7.72 9.70
CA GLY A 78 6.71 8.97 9.59
C GLY A 78 6.65 9.54 8.18
N ASP A 79 6.80 8.71 7.16
CA ASP A 79 6.89 9.15 5.76
C ASP A 79 8.03 10.15 5.54
N ASP A 80 9.02 10.17 6.42
CA ASP A 80 10.11 11.14 6.42
C ASP A 80 11.26 10.63 5.54
N ILE A 81 11.46 11.30 4.41
CA ILE A 81 12.50 10.92 3.45
C ILE A 81 13.89 11.02 4.08
N SER A 82 14.14 12.04 4.91
CA SER A 82 15.42 12.22 5.57
C SER A 82 15.75 11.05 6.50
N LEU A 83 14.75 10.57 7.26
CA LEU A 83 14.94 9.43 8.14
C LEU A 83 15.19 8.15 7.33
N MET A 84 14.53 8.00 6.20
CA MET A 84 14.74 6.86 5.32
C MET A 84 16.16 6.86 4.75
N LEU A 85 16.65 8.01 4.31
CA LEU A 85 18.00 8.14 3.79
C LEU A 85 19.04 7.86 4.89
N ARG A 86 18.79 8.34 6.10
CA ARG A 86 19.68 8.03 7.24
C ARG A 86 19.67 6.55 7.58
N SER A 87 18.53 5.89 7.41
CA SER A 87 18.43 4.44 7.61
C SER A 87 19.29 3.69 6.60
N VAL A 88 19.29 4.13 5.35
CA VAL A 88 20.15 3.58 4.30
C VAL A 88 21.63 3.75 4.71
N GLU A 89 22.01 4.97 5.09
CA GLU A 89 23.35 5.29 5.52
C GLU A 89 23.80 4.41 6.70
N TYR A 90 22.92 4.24 7.68
CA TYR A 90 23.17 3.39 8.84
C TYR A 90 23.46 1.95 8.44
N LEU A 91 22.66 1.40 7.53
CA LEU A 91 22.83 0.02 7.06
C LEU A 91 24.11 -0.14 6.24
N VAL A 92 24.42 0.85 5.40
CA VAL A 92 25.62 0.80 4.56
C VAL A 92 26.88 0.80 5.43
N LYS A 93 26.94 1.67 6.44
CA LYS A 93 28.13 1.74 7.29
C LYS A 93 28.38 0.45 8.06
N SER A 94 27.32 -0.30 8.39
CA SER A 94 27.47 -1.54 9.16
C SER A 94 27.96 -2.72 8.31
N ARG A 95 28.03 -2.55 6.99
CA ARG A 95 28.43 -3.60 6.06
C ARG A 95 29.86 -3.43 5.51
N ASP A 96 30.53 -2.40 5.92
CA ASP A 96 31.90 -2.12 5.51
C ASP A 96 32.92 -2.91 6.33
#